data_6759881a29ecc37a3ae2952a1154617c
#
_entry.id   6759881a29ecc37a3ae2952a1154617c
#
_cell.length_a   1.000
_cell.length_b   1.000
_cell.length_c   1.000
_cell.angle_alpha   90.00
_cell.angle_beta   90.00
_cell.angle_gamma   90.00
#
_symmetry.space_group_name_H-M   'P 1'
#
loop_
_entity.id
_entity.type
_entity.pdbx_description
1 polymer ?
#
loop_
_entity_poly.entity_id
_entity_poly.type
_entity_poly.pdbx_seq_one_letter_code
_entity_poly.pdbx_strand_id
1 'polypeptide(L)'
;VASSNCALYCGAKVDFVDIELSNYNIDVNLLEKKLILAKKNKNLPKIIVPVIFGGHPHDLKKLHKLSKKYNFKIVEDASHALGAEYFGEKIGNCKYSDITIFSLHPVKMITTGEGGIATTNNKNYYDKMNLFKSHGITRNKKNFKFYNNESTYYEQHELGFNYRLTDIQCALGISQLKKIKKFINSRIKI
;
A
#
# COMPACT_ATOMS: atom_id res chain seq x y z
N VAL A 1 -10.69 4.89 8.00
CA VAL A 1 -11.42 5.75 7.04
C VAL A 1 -10.62 5.90 5.75
N ALA A 2 -9.29 6.17 5.81
CA ALA A 2 -8.46 6.39 4.63
C ALA A 2 -8.48 5.23 3.64
N SER A 3 -8.42 3.99 4.12
CA SER A 3 -8.43 2.77 3.31
C SER A 3 -9.72 2.59 2.49
N SER A 4 -10.85 3.14 2.95
CA SER A 4 -12.11 3.14 2.20
C SER A 4 -12.24 4.37 1.30
N ASN A 5 -11.83 5.55 1.78
CA ASN A 5 -11.96 6.81 1.04
C ASN A 5 -11.15 6.79 -0.26
N CYS A 6 -9.94 6.21 -0.27
CA CYS A 6 -9.12 6.14 -1.47
C CYS A 6 -9.83 5.38 -2.62
N ALA A 7 -10.63 4.36 -2.30
CA ALA A 7 -11.43 3.65 -3.29
C ALA A 7 -12.57 4.53 -3.84
N LEU A 8 -13.24 5.29 -2.97
CA LEU A 8 -14.30 6.23 -3.38
C LEU A 8 -13.75 7.35 -4.27
N TYR A 9 -12.56 7.88 -3.99
CA TYR A 9 -11.89 8.87 -4.85
C TYR A 9 -11.59 8.33 -6.25
N CYS A 10 -11.43 7.01 -6.37
CA CYS A 10 -11.26 6.33 -7.66
C CYS A 10 -12.60 5.90 -8.30
N GLY A 11 -13.74 6.33 -7.77
CA GLY A 11 -15.07 5.94 -8.28
C GLY A 11 -15.44 4.48 -8.04
N ALA A 12 -14.73 3.79 -7.15
CA ALA A 12 -15.02 2.40 -6.81
C ALA A 12 -16.16 2.29 -5.79
N LYS A 13 -16.85 1.15 -5.79
CA LYS A 13 -17.79 0.77 -4.74
C LYS A 13 -17.01 0.13 -3.60
N VAL A 14 -17.30 0.55 -2.37
CA VAL A 14 -16.69 0.02 -1.15
C VAL A 14 -17.65 -0.95 -0.47
N ASP A 15 -17.09 -2.02 0.06
CA ASP A 15 -17.77 -2.99 0.90
C ASP A 15 -16.83 -3.42 2.03
N PHE A 16 -17.37 -3.94 3.13
CA PHE A 16 -16.60 -4.23 4.33
C PHE A 16 -16.72 -5.71 4.73
N VAL A 17 -15.69 -6.20 5.38
CA VAL A 17 -15.66 -7.48 6.09
C VAL A 17 -15.38 -7.18 7.55
N ASP A 18 -16.08 -7.86 8.44
CA ASP A 18 -15.90 -7.67 9.87
C ASP A 18 -14.52 -8.18 10.35
N ILE A 19 -14.15 -7.79 11.54
CA ILE A 19 -12.85 -8.06 12.15
C ILE A 19 -12.90 -9.27 13.08
N GLU A 20 -11.74 -9.87 13.33
CA GLU A 20 -11.53 -10.78 14.46
C GLU A 20 -11.40 -9.97 15.76
N LEU A 21 -12.21 -10.28 16.76
CA LEU A 21 -12.20 -9.57 18.05
C LEU A 21 -10.88 -9.74 18.83
N SER A 22 -10.10 -10.79 18.52
CA SER A 22 -8.83 -11.08 19.19
C SER A 22 -7.69 -10.13 18.78
N ASN A 23 -7.75 -9.57 17.56
CA ASN A 23 -6.63 -8.80 16.99
C ASN A 23 -7.06 -7.57 16.18
N TYR A 24 -8.37 -7.35 16.04
CA TYR A 24 -8.99 -6.24 15.29
C TYR A 24 -8.61 -6.14 13.82
N ASN A 25 -8.04 -7.19 13.25
CA ASN A 25 -7.77 -7.29 11.82
C ASN A 25 -8.93 -7.96 11.09
N ILE A 26 -8.92 -7.88 9.75
CA ILE A 26 -9.92 -8.53 8.91
C ILE A 26 -10.07 -10.02 9.26
N ASP A 27 -11.31 -10.48 9.49
CA ASP A 27 -11.57 -11.91 9.63
C ASP A 27 -11.53 -12.59 8.26
N VAL A 28 -10.44 -13.34 8.02
CA VAL A 28 -10.19 -14.02 6.74
C VAL A 28 -11.21 -15.14 6.50
N ASN A 29 -11.84 -15.71 7.54
CA ASN A 29 -12.90 -16.72 7.38
C ASN A 29 -14.20 -16.07 6.93
N LEU A 30 -14.57 -14.92 7.53
CA LEU A 30 -15.74 -14.15 7.07
C LEU A 30 -15.52 -13.61 5.66
N LEU A 31 -14.31 -13.18 5.33
CA LEU A 31 -13.96 -12.82 3.97
C LEU A 31 -14.19 -13.98 3.00
N GLU A 32 -13.73 -15.20 3.30
CA GLU A 32 -13.91 -16.33 2.43
C GLU A 32 -15.40 -16.65 2.21
N LYS A 33 -16.22 -16.61 3.27
CA LYS A 33 -17.69 -16.77 3.16
C LYS A 33 -18.30 -15.73 2.21
N LYS A 34 -17.88 -14.46 2.35
CA LYS A 34 -18.35 -13.37 1.51
C LYS A 34 -17.91 -13.52 0.05
N LEU A 35 -16.69 -14.00 -0.20
CA LEU A 35 -16.18 -14.28 -1.54
C LEU A 35 -16.93 -15.43 -2.23
N ILE A 36 -17.35 -16.46 -1.50
CA ILE A 36 -18.19 -17.55 -2.03
C ILE A 36 -19.52 -16.98 -2.55
N LEU A 37 -20.19 -16.14 -1.76
CA LEU A 37 -21.44 -15.49 -2.16
C LEU A 37 -21.25 -14.53 -3.33
N ALA A 38 -20.18 -13.71 -3.28
CA ALA A 38 -19.83 -12.78 -4.36
C ALA A 38 -19.55 -13.51 -5.68
N LYS A 39 -18.89 -14.67 -5.63
CA LYS A 39 -18.67 -15.52 -6.82
C LYS A 39 -19.98 -16.02 -7.42
N LYS A 40 -20.91 -16.50 -6.58
CA LYS A 40 -22.25 -16.95 -7.01
C LYS A 40 -23.01 -15.82 -7.69
N ASN A 41 -22.90 -14.62 -7.15
CA ASN A 41 -23.59 -13.42 -7.66
C ASN A 41 -22.81 -12.69 -8.78
N LYS A 42 -21.71 -13.23 -9.27
CA LYS A 42 -20.83 -12.63 -10.30
C LYS A 42 -20.36 -11.22 -9.93
N ASN A 43 -20.14 -10.96 -8.63
CA ASN A 43 -19.74 -9.66 -8.07
C ASN A 43 -18.49 -9.78 -7.19
N LEU A 44 -17.45 -10.45 -7.69
CA LEU A 44 -16.18 -10.55 -6.99
C LEU A 44 -15.47 -9.19 -6.90
N PRO A 45 -14.85 -8.84 -5.76
CA PRO A 45 -14.07 -7.64 -5.64
C PRO A 45 -12.81 -7.73 -6.54
N LYS A 46 -12.40 -6.60 -7.09
CA LYS A 46 -11.12 -6.49 -7.82
C LYS A 46 -9.94 -6.32 -6.87
N ILE A 47 -10.16 -5.64 -5.75
CA ILE A 47 -9.12 -5.31 -4.76
C ILE A 47 -9.68 -5.57 -3.37
N ILE A 48 -8.82 -6.07 -2.49
CA ILE A 48 -9.06 -6.12 -1.05
C ILE A 48 -7.95 -5.30 -0.37
N VAL A 49 -8.36 -4.44 0.57
CA VAL A 49 -7.46 -3.58 1.34
C VAL A 49 -7.50 -4.04 2.80
N PRO A 50 -6.70 -5.04 3.18
CA PRO A 50 -6.57 -5.43 4.57
C PRO A 50 -5.71 -4.40 5.33
N VAL A 51 -6.13 -4.04 6.54
CA VAL A 51 -5.36 -3.18 7.43
C VAL A 51 -4.59 -4.06 8.41
N ILE A 52 -3.30 -3.81 8.60
CA ILE A 52 -2.49 -4.41 9.67
C ILE A 52 -2.62 -3.52 10.91
N PHE A 53 -3.72 -3.73 11.66
CA PHE A 53 -4.06 -2.88 12.79
C PHE A 53 -3.06 -3.04 13.94
N GLY A 54 -2.64 -1.91 14.52
CA GLY A 54 -1.66 -1.90 15.61
C GLY A 54 -0.28 -2.48 15.26
N GLY A 55 -0.01 -2.79 13.99
CA GLY A 55 1.23 -3.43 13.54
C GLY A 55 1.24 -4.96 13.70
N HIS A 56 0.12 -5.57 14.12
CA HIS A 56 -0.03 -7.02 14.23
C HIS A 56 -0.56 -7.60 12.93
N PRO A 57 0.21 -8.44 12.20
CA PRO A 57 -0.24 -8.98 10.92
C PRO A 57 -1.42 -9.96 11.08
N HIS A 58 -2.41 -9.88 10.18
CA HIS A 58 -3.42 -10.91 9.98
C HIS A 58 -2.84 -12.16 9.28
N ASP A 59 -3.65 -13.18 8.99
CA ASP A 59 -3.18 -14.36 8.24
C ASP A 59 -2.92 -14.02 6.75
N LEU A 60 -1.73 -13.44 6.49
CA LEU A 60 -1.29 -13.03 5.15
C LEU A 60 -1.27 -14.20 4.17
N LYS A 61 -0.85 -15.40 4.62
CA LYS A 61 -0.77 -16.59 3.77
C LYS A 61 -2.15 -17.03 3.30
N LYS A 62 -3.13 -17.07 4.22
CA LYS A 62 -4.50 -17.46 3.89
C LYS A 62 -5.14 -16.44 2.94
N LEU A 63 -4.98 -15.14 3.24
CA LEU A 63 -5.48 -14.08 2.36
C LEU A 63 -4.87 -14.15 0.96
N HIS A 64 -3.57 -14.39 0.86
CA HIS A 64 -2.89 -14.58 -0.43
C HIS A 64 -3.43 -15.80 -1.21
N LYS A 65 -3.70 -16.95 -0.53
CA LYS A 65 -4.34 -18.10 -1.18
C LYS A 65 -5.73 -17.74 -1.72
N LEU A 66 -6.52 -16.97 -0.95
CA LEU A 66 -7.82 -16.50 -1.41
C LEU A 66 -7.70 -15.56 -2.62
N SER A 67 -6.69 -14.68 -2.67
CA SER A 67 -6.48 -13.80 -3.81
C SER A 67 -6.22 -14.58 -5.11
N LYS A 68 -5.49 -15.68 -5.03
CA LYS A 68 -5.27 -16.56 -6.19
C LYS A 68 -6.55 -17.32 -6.58
N LYS A 69 -7.29 -17.84 -5.58
CA LYS A 69 -8.53 -18.60 -5.79
C LYS A 69 -9.66 -17.77 -6.43
N TYR A 70 -9.76 -16.49 -6.03
CA TYR A 70 -10.84 -15.59 -6.45
C TYR A 70 -10.40 -14.44 -7.37
N ASN A 71 -9.13 -14.40 -7.75
CA ASN A 71 -8.53 -13.45 -8.69
C ASN A 71 -8.74 -11.97 -8.32
N PHE A 72 -8.42 -11.60 -7.09
CA PHE A 72 -8.38 -10.22 -6.65
C PHE A 72 -6.95 -9.78 -6.28
N LYS A 73 -6.72 -8.47 -6.24
CA LYS A 73 -5.45 -7.86 -5.82
C LYS A 73 -5.48 -7.49 -4.34
N ILE A 74 -4.31 -7.54 -3.70
CA ILE A 74 -4.15 -7.15 -2.30
C ILE A 74 -3.35 -5.85 -2.24
N VAL A 75 -3.98 -4.78 -1.74
CA VAL A 75 -3.30 -3.53 -1.36
C VAL A 75 -3.30 -3.46 0.16
N GLU A 76 -2.18 -3.80 0.78
CA GLU A 76 -2.04 -3.94 2.22
C GLU A 76 -1.83 -2.57 2.86
N ASP A 77 -2.76 -2.16 3.74
CA ASP A 77 -2.61 -0.95 4.55
C ASP A 77 -1.77 -1.30 5.80
N ALA A 78 -0.48 -1.10 5.69
CA ALA A 78 0.51 -1.32 6.73
C ALA A 78 0.90 0.00 7.44
N SER A 79 -0.02 0.97 7.50
CA SER A 79 0.22 2.29 8.12
C SER A 79 0.68 2.22 9.59
N HIS A 80 0.44 1.11 10.28
CA HIS A 80 0.91 0.85 11.65
C HIS A 80 2.05 -0.16 11.73
N ALA A 81 2.46 -0.77 10.61
CA ALA A 81 3.26 -1.99 10.60
C ALA A 81 4.71 -1.81 10.09
N LEU A 82 5.19 -0.56 9.98
CA LEU A 82 6.58 -0.35 9.59
C LEU A 82 7.54 -0.94 10.62
N GLY A 83 8.33 -1.93 10.18
CA GLY A 83 9.23 -2.70 11.03
C GLY A 83 8.64 -3.97 11.62
N ALA A 84 7.34 -4.22 11.46
CA ALA A 84 6.70 -5.47 11.85
C ALA A 84 7.16 -6.64 10.96
N GLU A 85 6.98 -7.86 11.46
CA GLU A 85 7.37 -9.11 10.80
C GLU A 85 6.22 -10.11 10.79
N TYR A 86 6.19 -10.93 9.74
CA TYR A 86 5.32 -12.09 9.63
C TYR A 86 6.16 -13.33 9.33
N PHE A 87 6.27 -14.27 10.29
CA PHE A 87 7.16 -15.42 10.23
C PHE A 87 8.62 -15.08 9.86
N GLY A 88 9.16 -14.04 10.50
CA GLY A 88 10.56 -13.61 10.33
C GLY A 88 10.80 -12.77 9.06
N GLU A 89 9.78 -12.53 8.25
CA GLU A 89 9.88 -11.67 7.06
C GLU A 89 9.26 -10.30 7.31
N LYS A 90 9.93 -9.25 6.85
CA LYS A 90 9.45 -7.87 7.02
C LYS A 90 8.16 -7.63 6.27
N ILE A 91 7.18 -6.99 6.92
CA ILE A 91 6.04 -6.40 6.23
C ILE A 91 6.56 -5.37 5.22
N GLY A 92 5.94 -5.34 4.05
CA GLY A 92 6.36 -4.50 2.93
C GLY A 92 7.30 -5.17 1.93
N ASN A 93 7.70 -6.44 2.17
CA ASN A 93 8.42 -7.23 1.16
C ASN A 93 7.52 -7.71 0.01
N CYS A 94 6.20 -7.47 0.12
CA CYS A 94 5.20 -7.83 -0.88
C CYS A 94 5.21 -9.30 -1.31
N LYS A 95 5.55 -10.21 -0.39
CA LYS A 95 5.49 -11.66 -0.64
C LYS A 95 4.05 -12.16 -0.75
N TYR A 96 3.13 -11.54 -0.01
CA TYR A 96 1.73 -11.93 0.09
C TYR A 96 0.75 -10.86 -0.40
N SER A 97 1.24 -9.69 -0.80
CA SER A 97 0.46 -8.57 -1.33
C SER A 97 0.96 -8.12 -2.69
N ASP A 98 0.14 -7.41 -3.44
CA ASP A 98 0.55 -6.77 -4.71
C ASP A 98 1.23 -5.42 -4.43
N ILE A 99 0.73 -4.68 -3.42
CA ILE A 99 1.26 -3.40 -2.94
C ILE A 99 1.12 -3.37 -1.43
N THR A 100 2.10 -2.81 -0.73
CA THR A 100 2.01 -2.49 0.71
C THR A 100 2.22 -1.00 0.92
N ILE A 101 1.38 -0.36 1.74
CA ILE A 101 1.39 1.08 2.02
C ILE A 101 1.80 1.33 3.46
N PHE A 102 2.73 2.25 3.67
CA PHE A 102 3.14 2.74 4.99
C PHE A 102 2.83 4.22 5.13
N SER A 103 2.45 4.64 6.32
CA SER A 103 2.27 6.05 6.68
C SER A 103 3.51 6.58 7.42
N LEU A 104 3.88 7.81 7.09
CA LEU A 104 4.94 8.58 7.77
C LEU A 104 4.38 9.80 8.50
N HIS A 105 3.08 9.78 8.84
CA HIS A 105 2.44 10.78 9.71
C HIS A 105 3.12 10.80 11.09
N PRO A 106 3.14 11.92 11.84
CA PRO A 106 3.86 12.06 13.12
C PRO A 106 3.56 10.99 14.18
N VAL A 107 2.34 10.46 14.23
CA VAL A 107 1.94 9.44 15.22
C VAL A 107 2.47 8.03 14.90
N LYS A 108 3.04 7.81 13.71
CA LYS A 108 3.47 6.48 13.25
C LYS A 108 4.83 6.08 13.85
N MET A 109 5.34 4.92 13.44
CA MET A 109 6.60 4.35 13.94
C MET A 109 7.81 5.26 13.68
N ILE A 110 7.84 5.87 12.50
CA ILE A 110 8.74 6.96 12.10
C ILE A 110 7.93 8.02 11.37
N THR A 111 8.48 9.21 11.24
CA THR A 111 7.77 10.32 10.58
C THR A 111 8.65 11.10 9.61
N THR A 112 8.01 11.72 8.63
CA THR A 112 8.58 12.76 7.76
C THR A 112 7.81 14.09 7.89
N GLY A 113 7.09 14.29 9.02
CA GLY A 113 6.08 15.32 9.19
C GLY A 113 4.76 14.86 8.58
N GLU A 114 4.67 14.78 7.29
CA GLU A 114 3.67 14.07 6.51
C GLU A 114 4.38 13.24 5.45
N GLY A 115 3.76 12.12 5.03
CA GLY A 115 4.31 11.29 3.98
C GLY A 115 3.77 9.86 3.98
N GLY A 116 4.17 9.12 2.95
CA GLY A 116 3.85 7.72 2.79
C GLY A 116 4.83 7.01 1.87
N ILE A 117 4.87 5.70 2.01
CA ILE A 117 5.69 4.82 1.18
C ILE A 117 4.78 3.72 0.62
N ALA A 118 4.91 3.45 -0.67
CA ALA A 118 4.31 2.28 -1.30
C ALA A 118 5.43 1.36 -1.78
N THR A 119 5.35 0.07 -1.44
CA THR A 119 6.26 -0.97 -1.92
C THR A 119 5.54 -1.95 -2.81
N THR A 120 6.23 -2.52 -3.79
CA THR A 120 5.73 -3.55 -4.69
C THR A 120 6.87 -4.32 -5.36
N ASN A 121 6.65 -5.60 -5.67
CA ASN A 121 7.55 -6.40 -6.51
C ASN A 121 7.12 -6.37 -8.00
N ASN A 122 6.02 -5.69 -8.33
CA ASN A 122 5.51 -5.60 -9.70
C ASN A 122 6.02 -4.32 -10.38
N LYS A 123 6.85 -4.48 -11.42
CA LYS A 123 7.43 -3.37 -12.17
C LYS A 123 6.38 -2.43 -12.77
N ASN A 124 5.27 -2.96 -13.27
CA ASN A 124 4.21 -2.14 -13.86
C ASN A 124 3.52 -1.27 -12.80
N TYR A 125 3.28 -1.80 -11.59
CA TYR A 125 2.74 -0.99 -10.49
C TYR A 125 3.73 0.08 -10.03
N TYR A 126 5.02 -0.27 -9.92
CA TYR A 126 6.07 0.68 -9.59
C TYR A 126 6.11 1.85 -10.59
N ASP A 127 6.12 1.55 -11.90
CA ASP A 127 6.18 2.56 -12.95
C ASP A 127 4.94 3.46 -12.93
N LYS A 128 3.73 2.86 -12.78
CA LYS A 128 2.49 3.63 -12.67
C LYS A 128 2.47 4.53 -11.43
N MET A 129 2.85 4.02 -10.27
CA MET A 129 2.91 4.84 -9.04
C MET A 129 3.90 6.01 -9.19
N ASN A 130 5.06 5.79 -9.82
CA ASN A 130 6.02 6.87 -10.10
C ASN A 130 5.46 7.91 -11.08
N LEU A 131 4.71 7.46 -12.08
CA LEU A 131 4.05 8.36 -13.03
C LEU A 131 2.98 9.19 -12.32
N PHE A 132 2.06 8.54 -11.59
CA PHE A 132 0.97 9.21 -10.88
C PHE A 132 1.44 10.19 -9.81
N LYS A 133 2.47 9.88 -9.02
CA LYS A 133 2.99 10.81 -7.99
C LYS A 133 3.61 12.07 -8.57
N SER A 134 3.91 12.11 -9.88
CA SER A 134 4.60 13.20 -10.58
C SER A 134 3.77 13.71 -11.76
N HIS A 135 2.53 14.11 -11.52
CA HIS A 135 1.59 14.70 -12.49
C HIS A 135 1.25 13.81 -13.70
N GLY A 136 1.57 12.53 -13.70
CA GLY A 136 1.42 11.66 -14.85
C GLY A 136 2.42 11.99 -15.99
N ILE A 137 3.54 12.64 -15.66
CA ILE A 137 4.55 13.12 -16.62
C ILE A 137 5.69 12.12 -16.73
N THR A 138 6.12 11.86 -17.97
CA THR A 138 7.38 11.18 -18.26
C THR A 138 8.39 12.13 -18.91
N ARG A 139 9.65 12.02 -18.49
CA ARG A 139 10.82 12.64 -19.15
C ARG A 139 11.72 11.61 -19.80
N ASN A 140 11.35 10.35 -19.69
CA ASN A 140 12.13 9.27 -20.33
C ASN A 140 11.79 9.24 -21.82
N LYS A 141 12.76 9.61 -22.66
CA LYS A 141 12.63 9.65 -24.13
C LYS A 141 12.16 8.32 -24.73
N LYS A 142 12.49 7.19 -24.11
CA LYS A 142 12.03 5.85 -24.56
C LYS A 142 10.52 5.65 -24.44
N ASN A 143 9.87 6.44 -23.59
CA ASN A 143 8.44 6.36 -23.34
C ASN A 143 7.65 7.44 -24.08
N PHE A 144 8.32 8.32 -24.86
CA PHE A 144 7.63 9.36 -25.62
C PHE A 144 6.77 8.75 -26.74
N LYS A 145 5.58 9.29 -26.87
CA LYS A 145 4.66 8.98 -27.99
C LYS A 145 4.98 9.81 -29.24
N PHE A 146 5.58 10.98 -29.00
CA PHE A 146 5.96 11.90 -30.07
C PHE A 146 7.47 12.10 -30.04
N TYR A 147 8.07 12.14 -31.24
CA TYR A 147 9.53 12.35 -31.33
C TYR A 147 9.87 13.80 -31.00
N ASN A 148 10.72 14.02 -29.98
CA ASN A 148 11.29 15.30 -29.65
C ASN A 148 12.66 15.15 -29.01
N ASN A 149 13.64 15.94 -29.47
CA ASN A 149 15.03 15.91 -29.00
C ASN A 149 15.36 17.00 -27.98
N GLU A 150 14.42 17.91 -27.68
CA GLU A 150 14.67 18.99 -26.73
C GLU A 150 14.92 18.43 -25.31
N SER A 151 15.89 19.00 -24.62
CA SER A 151 16.26 18.57 -23.26
C SER A 151 15.20 18.85 -22.21
N THR A 152 14.36 19.86 -22.44
CA THR A 152 13.29 20.29 -21.54
C THR A 152 11.96 19.61 -21.82
N TYR A 153 11.85 18.87 -22.92
CA TYR A 153 10.61 18.23 -23.34
C TYR A 153 10.17 17.13 -22.35
N TYR A 154 8.88 17.05 -22.15
CA TYR A 154 8.22 15.97 -21.42
C TYR A 154 6.83 15.70 -21.97
N GLU A 155 6.28 14.55 -21.67
CA GLU A 155 4.90 14.21 -22.03
C GLU A 155 4.09 13.85 -20.78
N GLN A 156 2.84 14.34 -20.75
CA GLN A 156 1.85 13.88 -19.78
C GLN A 156 1.06 12.72 -20.38
N HIS A 157 1.17 11.54 -19.75
CA HIS A 157 0.52 10.32 -20.21
C HIS A 157 -0.75 10.00 -19.41
N GLU A 158 -0.84 10.50 -18.17
CA GLU A 158 -1.94 10.22 -17.24
C GLU A 158 -2.29 11.48 -16.45
N LEU A 159 -3.48 11.53 -15.91
CA LEU A 159 -3.86 12.56 -14.93
C LEU A 159 -3.28 12.16 -13.56
N GLY A 160 -2.16 12.73 -13.19
CA GLY A 160 -1.45 12.42 -11.95
C GLY A 160 -1.53 13.53 -10.90
N PHE A 161 -0.83 13.33 -9.79
CA PHE A 161 -0.81 14.18 -8.62
C PHE A 161 0.59 14.78 -8.39
N ASN A 162 0.70 15.73 -7.49
CA ASN A 162 1.98 16.16 -6.94
C ASN A 162 2.21 15.52 -5.57
N TYR A 163 2.54 14.23 -5.56
CA TYR A 163 2.72 13.42 -4.35
C TYR A 163 4.18 13.02 -4.10
N ARG A 164 5.10 13.88 -4.51
CA ARG A 164 6.53 13.70 -4.24
C ARG A 164 6.85 14.17 -2.82
N LEU A 165 7.63 13.37 -2.08
CA LEU A 165 8.28 13.84 -0.86
C LEU A 165 9.37 14.87 -1.23
N THR A 166 9.54 15.89 -0.40
CA THR A 166 10.65 16.84 -0.51
C THR A 166 11.95 16.21 0.02
N ASP A 167 13.10 16.75 -0.37
CA ASP A 167 14.41 16.28 0.12
C ASP A 167 14.52 16.42 1.64
N ILE A 168 13.93 17.48 2.23
CA ILE A 168 13.87 17.67 3.67
C ILE A 168 13.11 16.52 4.34
N GLN A 169 11.95 16.16 3.83
CA GLN A 169 11.16 15.03 4.33
C GLN A 169 11.92 13.70 4.17
N CYS A 170 12.57 13.50 3.02
CA CYS A 170 13.38 12.31 2.77
C CYS A 170 14.55 12.21 3.75
N ALA A 171 15.26 13.29 4.01
CA ALA A 171 16.37 13.34 4.96
C ALA A 171 15.91 13.02 6.39
N LEU A 172 14.77 13.58 6.82
CA LEU A 172 14.16 13.26 8.10
C LEU A 172 13.79 11.78 8.17
N GLY A 173 13.13 11.23 7.14
CA GLY A 173 12.75 9.83 7.06
C GLY A 173 13.94 8.88 7.17
N ILE A 174 15.03 9.16 6.46
CA ILE A 174 16.28 8.38 6.52
C ILE A 174 16.86 8.42 7.94
N SER A 175 16.90 9.59 8.57
CA SER A 175 17.39 9.76 9.95
C SER A 175 16.55 8.97 10.95
N GLN A 176 15.23 9.02 10.80
CA GLN A 176 14.28 8.28 11.65
C GLN A 176 14.39 6.76 11.43
N LEU A 177 14.51 6.31 10.17
CA LEU A 177 14.60 4.89 9.82
C LEU A 177 15.83 4.21 10.45
N LYS A 178 16.96 4.92 10.55
CA LYS A 178 18.16 4.42 11.25
C LYS A 178 17.90 4.10 12.72
N LYS A 179 16.89 4.69 13.34
CA LYS A 179 16.53 4.55 14.76
C LYS A 179 15.35 3.59 15.00
N ILE A 180 14.76 3.02 13.94
CA ILE A 180 13.49 2.29 14.02
C ILE A 180 13.53 1.14 15.05
N LYS A 181 14.61 0.38 15.12
CA LYS A 181 14.77 -0.70 16.10
C LYS A 181 14.67 -0.19 17.55
N LYS A 182 15.29 0.97 17.83
CA LYS A 182 15.21 1.61 19.16
C LYS A 182 13.77 2.01 19.47
N PHE A 183 13.06 2.59 18.50
CA PHE A 183 11.67 3.03 18.68
C PHE A 183 10.73 1.84 18.92
N ILE A 184 10.85 0.77 18.13
CA ILE A 184 10.08 -0.47 18.31
C ILE A 184 10.32 -1.05 19.70
N ASN A 185 11.58 -1.23 20.09
CA ASN A 185 11.93 -1.79 21.41
C ASN A 185 11.40 -0.94 22.57
N SER A 186 11.38 0.39 22.42
CA SER A 186 10.81 1.27 23.46
C SER A 186 9.30 1.10 23.57
N ARG A 187 8.59 0.94 22.45
CA ARG A 187 7.12 0.75 22.44
C ARG A 187 6.70 -0.62 23.00
N ILE A 188 7.50 -1.66 22.78
CA ILE A 188 7.23 -3.01 23.32
C ILE A 188 7.35 -3.04 24.86
N LYS A 189 8.14 -2.12 25.43
CA LYS A 189 8.36 -2.05 26.90
C LYS A 189 7.25 -1.31 27.64
N ILE A 190 6.38 -0.61 26.96
CA ILE A 190 5.23 0.12 27.51
C ILE A 190 4.01 -0.79 27.53
#